data_78e5dca398e0729b8aa28d7897c46b37
#
_entry.id   78e5dca398e0729b8aa28d7897c46b37
#
_cell.length_a   1.000
_cell.length_b   1.000
_cell.length_c   1.000
_cell.angle_alpha   90.00
_cell.angle_beta   90.00
_cell.angle_gamma   90.00
#
_symmetry.space_group_name_H-M   'P 1'
#
loop_
_entity.id
_entity.type
_entity.pdbx_description
1 polymer ?
#
loop_
_entity_poly.entity_id
_entity_poly.type
_entity_poly.pdbx_seq_one_letter_code
_entity_poly.pdbx_strand_id
1 'polypeptide(L)'
;MRGTDSSRTIAGLLLFLLPVQFMTALMAGAAIAPGYSISQNAISDLGVIGATAWLFNASLFIAGLLNIVGGYFLYRSYGRGWIPAVFTLAGIGAIGAAVFTLEIPGIHGLFALLAFVFFNIQAISGATLVRGPLKAISVIAGAIGLVFLVTHAASDFGIVNLYGPIGHGGSERMIVYPALFWLMAFGGYLMAPSAKKR
;
A
#
# COMPACT_ATOMS: atom_id res chain seq x y z
N MET A 1 -12.03 -26.03 12.05
CA MET A 1 -11.30 -25.00 12.81
C MET A 1 -9.80 -24.87 12.43
N ARG A 2 -9.04 -25.94 12.17
CA ARG A 2 -7.59 -25.82 11.78
C ARG A 2 -7.36 -25.07 10.47
N GLY A 3 -8.24 -25.16 9.48
CA GLY A 3 -8.06 -24.50 8.18
C GLY A 3 -8.22 -22.97 8.20
N THR A 4 -9.03 -22.42 9.10
CA THR A 4 -9.25 -20.97 9.23
C THR A 4 -8.07 -20.28 9.94
N ASP A 5 -7.46 -20.94 10.94
CA ASP A 5 -6.29 -20.42 11.64
C ASP A 5 -5.06 -20.40 10.72
N SER A 6 -4.87 -21.46 9.90
CA SER A 6 -3.80 -21.49 8.89
C SER A 6 -3.97 -20.40 7.83
N SER A 7 -5.18 -20.21 7.30
CA SER A 7 -5.46 -19.14 6.32
C SER A 7 -5.22 -17.75 6.90
N ARG A 8 -5.58 -17.52 8.17
CA ARG A 8 -5.34 -16.25 8.86
C ARG A 8 -3.84 -15.97 9.00
N THR A 9 -3.05 -16.98 9.38
CA THR A 9 -1.60 -16.84 9.53
C THR A 9 -0.91 -16.60 8.19
N ILE A 10 -1.32 -17.31 7.11
CA ILE A 10 -0.80 -17.10 5.77
C ILE A 10 -1.13 -15.69 5.27
N ALA A 11 -2.39 -15.25 5.43
CA ALA A 11 -2.75 -13.86 5.12
C ALA A 11 -1.87 -12.87 5.87
N GLY A 12 -1.67 -13.09 7.18
CA GLY A 12 -0.83 -12.24 8.01
C GLY A 12 0.60 -12.15 7.50
N LEU A 13 1.21 -13.29 7.16
CA LEU A 13 2.57 -13.34 6.64
C LEU A 13 2.71 -12.58 5.31
N LEU A 14 1.81 -12.82 4.36
CA LEU A 14 1.87 -12.19 3.04
C LEU A 14 1.66 -10.66 3.15
N LEU A 15 0.68 -10.23 3.96
CA LEU A 15 0.38 -8.82 4.17
C LEU A 15 1.44 -8.10 5.01
N PHE A 16 2.20 -8.82 5.83
CA PHE A 16 3.37 -8.28 6.54
C PHE A 16 4.58 -8.15 5.61
N LEU A 17 4.85 -9.17 4.79
CA LEU A 17 5.99 -9.16 3.87
C LEU A 17 5.85 -8.10 2.77
N LEU A 18 4.61 -7.79 2.34
CA LEU A 18 4.34 -6.77 1.34
C LEU A 18 5.02 -5.42 1.68
N PRO A 19 4.67 -4.75 2.79
CA PRO A 19 5.28 -3.47 3.12
C PRO A 19 6.77 -3.60 3.46
N VAL A 20 7.21 -4.68 4.09
CA VAL A 20 8.62 -4.89 4.44
C VAL A 20 9.50 -4.87 3.20
N GLN A 21 9.17 -5.69 2.18
CA GLN A 21 9.97 -5.76 0.96
C GLN A 21 9.86 -4.47 0.15
N PHE A 22 8.66 -3.90 0.00
CA PHE A 22 8.46 -2.71 -0.82
C PHE A 22 9.13 -1.46 -0.23
N MET A 23 8.99 -1.22 1.08
CA MET A 23 9.65 -0.09 1.75
C MET A 23 11.18 -0.25 1.74
N THR A 24 11.70 -1.48 1.88
CA THR A 24 13.14 -1.75 1.76
C THR A 24 13.65 -1.43 0.35
N ALA A 25 12.90 -1.83 -0.68
CA ALA A 25 13.23 -1.51 -2.07
C ALA A 25 13.18 0.00 -2.35
N LEU A 26 12.15 0.70 -1.81
CA LEU A 26 12.05 2.16 -1.92
C LEU A 26 13.24 2.87 -1.27
N MET A 27 13.61 2.45 -0.07
CA MET A 27 14.76 3.03 0.65
C MET A 27 16.07 2.78 -0.12
N ALA A 28 16.31 1.56 -0.56
CA ALA A 28 17.49 1.21 -1.33
C ALA A 28 17.52 1.96 -2.66
N GLY A 29 16.39 2.01 -3.38
CA GLY A 29 16.26 2.76 -4.63
C GLY A 29 16.54 4.25 -4.45
N ALA A 30 15.94 4.89 -3.45
CA ALA A 30 16.17 6.30 -3.15
C ALA A 30 17.63 6.62 -2.80
N ALA A 31 18.33 5.67 -2.16
CA ALA A 31 19.74 5.85 -1.78
C ALA A 31 20.71 5.76 -2.95
N ILE A 32 20.40 4.98 -4.00
CA ILE A 32 21.29 4.76 -5.14
C ILE A 32 20.88 5.52 -6.41
N ALA A 33 19.66 6.07 -6.48
CA ALA A 33 19.16 6.78 -7.65
C ALA A 33 19.85 8.14 -7.82
N PRO A 34 20.55 8.37 -8.94
CA PRO A 34 21.22 9.64 -9.19
C PRO A 34 20.24 10.81 -9.22
N GLY A 35 20.52 11.88 -8.46
CA GLY A 35 19.71 13.09 -8.47
C GLY A 35 18.31 12.98 -7.83
N TYR A 36 17.98 11.84 -7.23
CA TYR A 36 16.68 11.62 -6.59
C TYR A 36 16.59 12.34 -5.24
N SER A 37 15.50 13.08 -5.06
CA SER A 37 15.17 13.78 -3.82
C SER A 37 13.85 13.25 -3.25
N ILE A 38 13.87 12.78 -2.02
CA ILE A 38 12.66 12.24 -1.34
C ILE A 38 11.54 13.29 -1.27
N SER A 39 11.88 14.57 -1.14
CA SER A 39 10.88 15.64 -1.05
C SER A 39 10.38 16.10 -2.41
N GLN A 40 11.20 16.03 -3.45
CA GLN A 40 10.82 16.54 -4.78
C GLN A 40 10.31 15.48 -5.73
N ASN A 41 10.88 14.28 -5.69
CA ASN A 41 10.56 13.21 -6.60
C ASN A 41 9.46 12.30 -6.09
N ALA A 42 8.54 11.94 -6.99
CA ALA A 42 7.55 10.90 -6.74
C ALA A 42 8.21 9.56 -6.42
N ILE A 43 7.50 8.68 -5.73
CA ILE A 43 7.95 7.30 -5.51
C ILE A 43 8.13 6.58 -6.85
N SER A 44 7.22 6.83 -7.78
CA SER A 44 7.19 6.22 -9.10
C SER A 44 8.32 6.67 -10.03
N ASP A 45 8.98 7.81 -9.76
CA ASP A 45 10.18 8.22 -10.49
C ASP A 45 11.29 7.17 -10.41
N LEU A 46 11.38 6.42 -9.31
CA LEU A 46 12.31 5.30 -9.17
C LEU A 46 12.09 4.20 -10.22
N GLY A 47 10.89 4.12 -10.77
CA GLY A 47 10.52 3.13 -11.79
C GLY A 47 10.97 3.47 -13.21
N VAL A 48 11.51 4.68 -13.44
CA VAL A 48 12.03 5.13 -14.75
C VAL A 48 13.50 5.57 -14.68
N ILE A 49 14.09 5.68 -13.50
CA ILE A 49 15.54 5.90 -13.33
C ILE A 49 16.27 4.59 -13.60
N GLY A 50 17.09 4.53 -14.64
CA GLY A 50 17.72 3.30 -15.13
C GLY A 50 18.42 2.44 -14.06
N ALA A 51 19.06 3.05 -13.07
CA ALA A 51 19.73 2.34 -11.99
C ALA A 51 18.75 1.60 -11.03
N THR A 52 17.50 2.06 -10.91
CA THR A 52 16.53 1.63 -9.91
C THR A 52 15.24 1.06 -10.48
N ALA A 53 14.98 1.27 -11.78
CA ALA A 53 13.72 0.90 -12.42
C ALA A 53 13.34 -0.57 -12.21
N TRP A 54 14.29 -1.48 -12.39
CA TRP A 54 14.05 -2.90 -12.20
C TRP A 54 13.68 -3.24 -10.74
N LEU A 55 14.38 -2.63 -9.77
CA LEU A 55 14.17 -2.87 -8.34
C LEU A 55 12.79 -2.37 -7.92
N PHE A 56 12.45 -1.13 -8.31
CA PHE A 56 11.17 -0.53 -7.97
C PHE A 56 10.00 -1.29 -8.61
N ASN A 57 10.05 -1.50 -9.93
CA ASN A 57 8.93 -2.09 -10.66
C ASN A 57 8.73 -3.57 -10.26
N ALA A 58 9.79 -4.36 -10.09
CA ALA A 58 9.68 -5.73 -9.60
C ALA A 58 9.10 -5.77 -8.17
N SER A 59 9.57 -4.89 -7.28
CA SER A 59 9.09 -4.82 -5.90
C SER A 59 7.62 -4.40 -5.83
N LEU A 60 7.18 -3.43 -6.63
CA LEU A 60 5.79 -2.99 -6.69
C LEU A 60 4.87 -4.08 -7.28
N PHE A 61 5.34 -4.80 -8.31
CA PHE A 61 4.63 -5.94 -8.88
C PHE A 61 4.43 -7.05 -7.83
N ILE A 62 5.50 -7.40 -7.10
CA ILE A 62 5.45 -8.38 -6.01
C ILE A 62 4.49 -7.90 -4.90
N ALA A 63 4.51 -6.62 -4.54
CA ALA A 63 3.60 -6.06 -3.57
C ALA A 63 2.13 -6.26 -3.98
N GLY A 64 1.80 -6.02 -5.26
CA GLY A 64 0.47 -6.27 -5.79
C GLY A 64 0.05 -7.74 -5.71
N LEU A 65 0.95 -8.67 -6.07
CA LEU A 65 0.69 -10.11 -5.96
C LEU A 65 0.46 -10.54 -4.50
N LEU A 66 1.33 -10.10 -3.57
CA LEU A 66 1.20 -10.39 -2.15
C LEU A 66 -0.13 -9.86 -1.59
N ASN A 67 -0.57 -8.68 -2.06
CA ASN A 67 -1.85 -8.11 -1.66
C ASN A 67 -3.04 -8.96 -2.12
N ILE A 68 -3.08 -9.38 -3.38
CA ILE A 68 -4.16 -10.20 -3.94
C ILE A 68 -4.23 -11.56 -3.23
N VAL A 69 -3.09 -12.24 -3.14
CA VAL A 69 -3.01 -13.57 -2.51
C VAL A 69 -3.30 -13.48 -1.01
N GLY A 70 -2.76 -12.47 -0.34
CA GLY A 70 -3.05 -12.18 1.07
C GLY A 70 -4.54 -11.92 1.31
N GLY A 71 -5.18 -11.13 0.44
CA GLY A 71 -6.62 -10.88 0.43
C GLY A 71 -7.45 -12.15 0.25
N TYR A 72 -7.03 -13.05 -0.64
CA TYR A 72 -7.69 -14.35 -0.81
C TYR A 72 -7.67 -15.18 0.49
N PHE A 73 -6.51 -15.33 1.14
CA PHE A 73 -6.42 -16.07 2.40
C PHE A 73 -7.16 -15.37 3.54
N LEU A 74 -7.19 -14.03 3.55
CA LEU A 74 -7.96 -13.25 4.51
C LEU A 74 -9.46 -13.50 4.33
N TYR A 75 -9.96 -13.52 3.08
CA TYR A 75 -11.33 -13.89 2.78
C TYR A 75 -11.67 -15.32 3.24
N ARG A 76 -10.77 -16.28 2.99
CA ARG A 76 -10.92 -17.66 3.46
C ARG A 76 -11.02 -17.76 4.98
N SER A 77 -10.41 -16.83 5.71
CA SER A 77 -10.43 -16.80 7.18
C SER A 77 -11.67 -16.10 7.76
N TYR A 78 -12.11 -14.99 7.15
CA TYR A 78 -13.15 -14.13 7.73
C TYR A 78 -14.50 -14.20 7.01
N GLY A 79 -14.57 -14.68 5.77
CA GLY A 79 -15.80 -14.80 4.97
C GLY A 79 -16.47 -13.47 4.62
N ARG A 80 -15.77 -12.34 4.71
CA ARG A 80 -16.33 -11.01 4.41
C ARG A 80 -16.24 -10.72 2.91
N GLY A 81 -17.37 -10.53 2.24
CA GLY A 81 -17.46 -10.39 0.78
C GLY A 81 -16.75 -9.16 0.20
N TRP A 82 -16.52 -8.10 0.98
CA TRP A 82 -15.78 -6.92 0.54
C TRP A 82 -14.27 -7.16 0.39
N ILE A 83 -13.70 -8.15 1.13
CA ILE A 83 -12.25 -8.40 1.15
C ILE A 83 -11.70 -8.69 -0.25
N PRO A 84 -12.24 -9.64 -1.04
CA PRO A 84 -11.72 -9.92 -2.37
C PRO A 84 -11.70 -8.69 -3.27
N ALA A 85 -12.77 -7.90 -3.27
CA ALA A 85 -12.87 -6.73 -4.13
C ALA A 85 -11.80 -5.68 -3.78
N VAL A 86 -11.71 -5.29 -2.51
CA VAL A 86 -10.80 -4.23 -2.06
C VAL A 86 -9.33 -4.63 -2.24
N PHE A 87 -8.97 -5.86 -1.83
CA PHE A 87 -7.59 -6.34 -1.94
C PHE A 87 -7.15 -6.60 -3.38
N THR A 88 -8.07 -7.12 -4.23
CA THR A 88 -7.76 -7.33 -5.64
C THR A 88 -7.61 -6.01 -6.39
N LEU A 89 -8.48 -5.03 -6.17
CA LEU A 89 -8.37 -3.72 -6.82
C LEU A 89 -7.09 -2.98 -6.41
N ALA A 90 -6.74 -3.00 -5.13
CA ALA A 90 -5.46 -2.44 -4.67
C ALA A 90 -4.26 -3.12 -5.34
N GLY A 91 -4.28 -4.46 -5.39
CA GLY A 91 -3.20 -5.24 -6.00
C GLY A 91 -3.10 -5.06 -7.52
N ILE A 92 -4.23 -5.01 -8.23
CA ILE A 92 -4.27 -4.70 -9.68
C ILE A 92 -3.70 -3.30 -9.92
N GLY A 93 -4.04 -2.32 -9.08
CA GLY A 93 -3.47 -0.99 -9.15
C GLY A 93 -1.95 -1.01 -9.04
N ALA A 94 -1.41 -1.71 -8.04
CA ALA A 94 0.04 -1.82 -7.85
C ALA A 94 0.74 -2.56 -9.02
N ILE A 95 0.18 -3.69 -9.49
CA ILE A 95 0.71 -4.43 -10.65
C ILE A 95 0.66 -3.57 -11.90
N GLY A 96 -0.45 -2.89 -12.16
CA GLY A 96 -0.62 -2.03 -13.33
C GLY A 96 0.36 -0.85 -13.31
N ALA A 97 0.56 -0.20 -12.15
CA ALA A 97 1.54 0.88 -12.03
C ALA A 97 3.00 0.40 -12.21
N ALA A 98 3.29 -0.86 -11.84
CA ALA A 98 4.61 -1.46 -12.04
C ALA A 98 4.89 -1.81 -13.52
N VAL A 99 3.85 -2.24 -14.24
CA VAL A 99 3.96 -2.66 -15.66
C VAL A 99 3.88 -1.47 -16.60
N PHE A 100 2.93 -0.57 -16.36
CA PHE A 100 2.77 0.68 -17.11
C PHE A 100 3.48 1.80 -16.34
N THR A 101 4.77 1.96 -16.60
CA THR A 101 5.61 2.95 -15.91
C THR A 101 5.24 4.39 -16.29
N LEU A 102 5.87 5.38 -15.67
CA LEU A 102 5.69 6.81 -16.00
C LEU A 102 6.02 7.17 -17.47
N GLU A 103 6.63 6.27 -18.22
CA GLU A 103 6.81 6.43 -19.68
C GLU A 103 5.47 6.41 -20.43
N ILE A 104 4.39 5.89 -19.80
CA ILE A 104 3.01 5.91 -20.30
C ILE A 104 2.12 6.63 -19.27
N PRO A 105 2.22 7.95 -19.11
CA PRO A 105 1.73 8.69 -17.95
C PRO A 105 0.24 8.49 -17.66
N GLY A 106 -0.62 8.54 -18.67
CA GLY A 106 -2.08 8.43 -18.47
C GLY A 106 -2.50 7.07 -17.91
N ILE A 107 -1.88 5.98 -18.39
CA ILE A 107 -2.17 4.62 -17.93
C ILE A 107 -1.56 4.39 -16.55
N HIS A 108 -0.31 4.81 -16.36
CA HIS A 108 0.35 4.75 -15.04
C HIS A 108 -0.49 5.45 -13.96
N GLY A 109 -0.91 6.68 -14.24
CA GLY A 109 -1.71 7.48 -13.30
C GLY A 109 -3.03 6.82 -12.90
N LEU A 110 -3.70 6.17 -13.85
CA LEU A 110 -4.93 5.41 -13.57
C LEU A 110 -4.67 4.26 -12.59
N PHE A 111 -3.63 3.46 -12.80
CA PHE A 111 -3.29 2.34 -11.93
C PHE A 111 -2.74 2.81 -10.58
N ALA A 112 -1.95 3.87 -10.55
CA ALA A 112 -1.47 4.49 -9.31
C ALA A 112 -2.64 5.01 -8.47
N LEU A 113 -3.61 5.72 -9.09
CA LEU A 113 -4.82 6.17 -8.42
C LEU A 113 -5.62 5.00 -7.84
N LEU A 114 -5.78 3.91 -8.62
CA LEU A 114 -6.46 2.70 -8.16
C LEU A 114 -5.77 2.12 -6.92
N ALA A 115 -4.44 2.01 -6.95
CA ALA A 115 -3.65 1.54 -5.82
C ALA A 115 -3.83 2.47 -4.60
N PHE A 116 -3.63 3.77 -4.77
CA PHE A 116 -3.72 4.76 -3.69
C PHE A 116 -5.09 4.76 -3.01
N VAL A 117 -6.16 4.73 -3.79
CA VAL A 117 -7.52 4.67 -3.24
C VAL A 117 -7.74 3.37 -2.47
N PHE A 118 -7.46 2.22 -3.10
CA PHE A 118 -7.86 0.95 -2.52
C PHE A 118 -6.95 0.45 -1.41
N PHE A 119 -5.65 0.79 -1.37
CA PHE A 119 -4.81 0.51 -0.19
C PHE A 119 -5.28 1.30 1.04
N ASN A 120 -5.74 2.53 0.88
CA ASN A 120 -6.27 3.33 1.98
C ASN A 120 -7.67 2.86 2.41
N ILE A 121 -8.56 2.49 1.48
CA ILE A 121 -9.85 1.85 1.78
C ILE A 121 -9.63 0.51 2.49
N GLN A 122 -8.63 -0.27 2.08
CA GLN A 122 -8.22 -1.51 2.72
C GLN A 122 -7.87 -1.30 4.20
N ALA A 123 -7.12 -0.24 4.52
CA ALA A 123 -6.79 0.11 5.89
C ALA A 123 -8.05 0.44 6.70
N ILE A 124 -8.92 1.32 6.21
CA ILE A 124 -10.17 1.69 6.88
C ILE A 124 -11.07 0.47 7.09
N SER A 125 -11.29 -0.31 6.03
CA SER A 125 -12.14 -1.51 6.08
C SER A 125 -11.59 -2.56 7.04
N GLY A 126 -10.27 -2.65 7.16
CA GLY A 126 -9.56 -3.53 8.10
C GLY A 126 -9.93 -3.30 9.57
N ALA A 127 -10.41 -2.09 9.92
CA ALA A 127 -10.93 -1.79 11.26
C ALA A 127 -12.08 -2.73 11.67
N THR A 128 -12.79 -3.33 10.71
CA THR A 128 -13.87 -4.30 10.97
C THR A 128 -13.36 -5.69 11.34
N LEU A 129 -12.07 -5.97 11.13
CA LEU A 129 -11.44 -7.27 11.34
C LEU A 129 -10.55 -7.32 12.60
N VAL A 130 -10.28 -6.17 13.20
CA VAL A 130 -9.37 -6.03 14.33
C VAL A 130 -10.08 -5.52 15.60
N ARG A 131 -9.41 -5.63 16.72
CA ARG A 131 -9.89 -5.15 18.03
C ARG A 131 -8.83 -4.26 18.70
N GLY A 132 -9.24 -3.57 19.75
CA GLY A 132 -8.36 -2.71 20.54
C GLY A 132 -7.86 -1.48 19.76
N PRO A 133 -6.71 -0.94 20.11
CA PRO A 133 -6.16 0.29 19.51
C PRO A 133 -5.96 0.20 17.99
N LEU A 134 -5.67 -1.00 17.47
CA LEU A 134 -5.45 -1.19 16.03
C LEU A 134 -6.69 -0.84 15.20
N LYS A 135 -7.91 -0.90 15.79
CA LYS A 135 -9.13 -0.47 15.11
C LYS A 135 -9.11 1.03 14.78
N ALA A 136 -8.72 1.86 15.76
CA ALA A 136 -8.59 3.31 15.51
C ALA A 136 -7.43 3.61 14.56
N ILE A 137 -6.28 2.94 14.74
CA ILE A 137 -5.11 3.08 13.86
C ILE A 137 -5.47 2.75 12.41
N SER A 138 -6.29 1.73 12.17
CA SER A 138 -6.74 1.35 10.83
C SER A 138 -7.49 2.48 10.13
N VAL A 139 -8.42 3.12 10.85
CA VAL A 139 -9.20 4.25 10.29
C VAL A 139 -8.31 5.46 10.07
N ILE A 140 -7.46 5.80 11.05
CA ILE A 140 -6.57 6.97 10.98
C ILE A 140 -5.58 6.82 9.83
N ALA A 141 -4.95 5.65 9.67
CA ALA A 141 -3.97 5.43 8.61
C ALA A 141 -4.59 5.62 7.22
N GLY A 142 -5.73 4.98 6.95
CA GLY A 142 -6.39 5.13 5.66
C GLY A 142 -6.97 6.53 5.43
N ALA A 143 -7.49 7.19 6.49
CA ALA A 143 -7.99 8.57 6.38
C ALA A 143 -6.87 9.55 6.06
N ILE A 144 -5.70 9.44 6.69
CA ILE A 144 -4.52 10.26 6.37
C ILE A 144 -4.17 10.09 4.88
N GLY A 145 -4.04 8.85 4.40
CA GLY A 145 -3.70 8.61 3.00
C GLY A 145 -4.72 9.19 2.03
N LEU A 146 -6.03 9.06 2.29
CA LEU A 146 -7.06 9.65 1.42
C LEU A 146 -7.06 11.19 1.46
N VAL A 147 -6.81 11.81 2.62
CA VAL A 147 -6.69 13.28 2.71
C VAL A 147 -5.49 13.74 1.88
N PHE A 148 -4.33 13.09 2.03
CA PHE A 148 -3.16 13.45 1.23
C PHE A 148 -3.36 13.16 -0.26
N LEU A 149 -4.09 12.12 -0.64
CA LEU A 149 -4.45 11.86 -2.05
C LEU A 149 -5.23 13.03 -2.65
N VAL A 150 -6.23 13.53 -1.93
CA VAL A 150 -7.05 14.67 -2.40
C VAL A 150 -6.21 15.95 -2.50
N THR A 151 -5.40 16.26 -1.48
CA THR A 151 -4.55 17.47 -1.48
C THR A 151 -3.43 17.39 -2.52
N HIS A 152 -2.86 16.20 -2.73
CA HIS A 152 -1.85 15.94 -3.77
C HIS A 152 -2.45 16.15 -5.17
N ALA A 153 -3.58 15.53 -5.45
CA ALA A 153 -4.28 15.70 -6.73
C ALA A 153 -4.68 17.15 -6.98
N ALA A 154 -5.20 17.88 -5.98
CA ALA A 154 -5.52 19.29 -6.12
C ALA A 154 -4.30 20.14 -6.48
N SER A 155 -3.12 19.77 -5.95
CA SER A 155 -1.86 20.44 -6.27
C SER A 155 -1.35 20.10 -7.67
N ASP A 156 -1.43 18.83 -8.08
CA ASP A 156 -1.03 18.37 -9.43
C ASP A 156 -1.88 19.00 -10.53
N PHE A 157 -3.19 19.19 -10.27
CA PHE A 157 -4.09 19.88 -11.20
C PHE A 157 -3.95 21.40 -11.17
N GLY A 158 -3.03 21.96 -10.37
CA GLY A 158 -2.80 23.41 -10.27
C GLY A 158 -3.93 24.18 -9.62
N ILE A 159 -4.86 23.52 -8.91
CA ILE A 159 -5.97 24.17 -8.21
C ILE A 159 -5.45 25.00 -7.04
N VAL A 160 -4.57 24.40 -6.24
CA VAL A 160 -3.92 25.04 -5.08
C VAL A 160 -2.68 24.26 -4.71
N ASN A 161 -1.59 24.94 -4.34
CA ASN A 161 -0.36 24.24 -3.89
C ASN A 161 -0.47 23.87 -2.40
N LEU A 162 -0.70 22.61 -2.12
CA LEU A 162 -0.83 22.02 -0.77
C LEU A 162 0.29 21.03 -0.41
N TYR A 163 1.37 20.95 -1.20
CA TYR A 163 2.49 20.07 -0.86
C TYR A 163 3.21 20.45 0.44
N GLY A 164 3.17 21.75 0.79
CA GLY A 164 3.81 22.26 1.98
C GLY A 164 5.34 22.02 2.01
N PRO A 165 5.93 21.96 3.20
CA PRO A 165 7.40 21.83 3.35
C PRO A 165 7.92 20.43 3.01
N ILE A 166 7.05 19.43 2.91
CA ILE A 166 7.44 18.04 2.56
C ILE A 166 7.61 17.85 1.05
N GLY A 167 7.09 18.79 0.24
CA GLY A 167 7.19 18.77 -1.22
C GLY A 167 6.30 17.73 -1.88
N HIS A 168 6.36 17.67 -3.21
CA HIS A 168 5.59 16.74 -4.04
C HIS A 168 5.82 15.28 -3.63
N GLY A 169 7.08 14.84 -3.60
CA GLY A 169 7.42 13.46 -3.25
C GLY A 169 7.08 13.09 -1.80
N GLY A 170 7.23 14.02 -0.86
CA GLY A 170 6.80 13.81 0.53
C GLY A 170 5.29 13.66 0.63
N SER A 171 4.52 14.47 -0.11
CA SER A 171 3.05 14.39 -0.16
C SER A 171 2.59 13.03 -0.70
N GLU A 172 3.18 12.52 -1.78
CA GLU A 172 2.87 11.18 -2.30
C GLU A 172 3.16 10.08 -1.28
N ARG A 173 4.27 10.18 -0.54
CA ARG A 173 4.60 9.23 0.53
C ARG A 173 3.56 9.22 1.65
N MET A 174 2.97 10.35 1.96
CA MET A 174 1.87 10.42 2.93
C MET A 174 0.58 9.76 2.46
N ILE A 175 0.40 9.56 1.15
CA ILE A 175 -0.68 8.73 0.61
C ILE A 175 -0.42 7.25 0.90
N VAL A 176 0.83 6.81 0.79
CA VAL A 176 1.21 5.40 0.74
C VAL A 176 1.66 4.86 2.12
N TYR A 177 2.55 5.57 2.82
CA TYR A 177 3.22 5.05 4.01
C TYR A 177 2.29 4.72 5.17
N PRO A 178 1.25 5.53 5.49
CA PRO A 178 0.34 5.16 6.58
C PRO A 178 -0.35 3.80 6.34
N ALA A 179 -0.77 3.53 5.09
CA ALA A 179 -1.37 2.25 4.73
C ALA A 179 -0.36 1.09 4.79
N LEU A 180 0.89 1.31 4.38
CA LEU A 180 1.95 0.30 4.46
C LEU A 180 2.32 -0.04 5.91
N PHE A 181 2.48 0.96 6.78
CA PHE A 181 2.71 0.74 8.22
C PHE A 181 1.53 0.02 8.87
N TRP A 182 0.30 0.40 8.48
CA TRP A 182 -0.88 -0.31 8.93
C TRP A 182 -0.87 -1.78 8.48
N LEU A 183 -0.53 -2.08 7.22
CA LEU A 183 -0.43 -3.46 6.72
C LEU A 183 0.57 -4.30 7.52
N MET A 184 1.70 -3.70 7.89
CA MET A 184 2.70 -4.38 8.73
C MET A 184 2.13 -4.73 10.11
N ALA A 185 1.47 -3.78 10.77
CA ALA A 185 0.81 -3.99 12.05
C ALA A 185 -0.35 -4.99 11.95
N PHE A 186 -1.16 -4.89 10.89
CA PHE A 186 -2.28 -5.78 10.62
C PHE A 186 -1.82 -7.21 10.34
N GLY A 187 -0.78 -7.38 9.53
CA GLY A 187 -0.16 -8.69 9.28
C GLY A 187 0.35 -9.34 10.57
N GLY A 188 1.04 -8.58 11.41
CA GLY A 188 1.48 -9.02 12.74
C GLY A 188 0.30 -9.44 13.64
N TYR A 189 -0.78 -8.65 13.65
CA TYR A 189 -2.01 -8.99 14.37
C TYR A 189 -2.64 -10.30 13.88
N LEU A 190 -2.65 -10.54 12.58
CA LEU A 190 -3.20 -11.77 12.01
C LEU A 190 -2.36 -13.00 12.36
N MET A 191 -1.04 -12.88 12.47
CA MET A 191 -0.14 -13.96 12.85
C MET A 191 -0.18 -14.29 14.34
N ALA A 192 -0.61 -13.35 15.18
CA ALA A 192 -0.70 -13.59 16.62
C ALA A 192 -1.69 -14.72 16.93
N PRO A 193 -1.39 -15.60 17.92
CA PRO A 193 -2.31 -16.65 18.35
C PRO A 193 -3.67 -16.08 18.69
N SER A 194 -4.74 -16.75 18.25
CA SER A 194 -6.10 -16.37 18.65
C SER A 194 -6.20 -16.50 20.18
N ALA A 195 -6.60 -15.42 20.86
CA ALA A 195 -6.88 -15.50 22.29
C ALA A 195 -7.89 -16.64 22.50
N LYS A 196 -7.50 -17.68 23.24
CA LYS A 196 -8.43 -18.73 23.64
C LYS A 196 -9.61 -18.03 24.34
N LYS A 197 -10.83 -18.23 23.84
CA LYS A 197 -12.02 -17.89 24.63
C LYS A 197 -11.88 -18.62 25.96
N ARG A 198 -11.59 -17.87 27.03
CA ARG A 198 -11.80 -18.35 28.37
C ARG A 198 -13.29 -18.42 28.67
#